data_d0b8b4575abdb4a2ef406542c34e7860
#
_entry.id   d0b8b4575abdb4a2ef406542c34e7860
#
_cell.length_a   1.000
_cell.length_b   1.000
_cell.length_c   1.000
_cell.angle_alpha   90.00
_cell.angle_beta   90.00
_cell.angle_gamma   90.00
#
_symmetry.space_group_name_H-M   'P 1'
#
loop_
_entity.id
_entity.type
_entity.pdbx_description
1 polymer ?
#
loop_
_entity_poly.entity_id
_entity_poly.type
_entity_poly.pdbx_seq_one_letter_code
_entity_poly.pdbx_strand_id
1 'polypeptide(L)'
;MKRNAKTIIAGMIALAISHTAMADDIKVAVVGAMSGPIAQWGDMEFNGARQAIKDINAKGGIKGDKLVGVEYDDACDPKQAVAV
;
A
#
# COMPACT_ATOMS: atom_id res chain seq x y z
N MET A 1 -26.13 -17.62 -40.68
CA MET A 1 -25.54 -16.33 -40.97
C MET A 1 -25.54 -15.39 -39.78
N LYS A 2 -26.69 -15.04 -39.31
CA LYS A 2 -26.80 -14.05 -38.21
C LYS A 2 -26.36 -14.59 -36.86
N ARG A 3 -26.31 -15.85 -36.70
CA ARG A 3 -26.02 -16.51 -35.44
C ARG A 3 -24.56 -16.41 -35.01
N ASN A 4 -23.68 -16.20 -35.97
CA ASN A 4 -22.26 -16.22 -35.68
C ASN A 4 -21.81 -15.06 -34.82
N ALA A 5 -22.48 -13.91 -34.86
CA ALA A 5 -22.14 -12.77 -34.07
C ALA A 5 -22.29 -13.01 -32.57
N LYS A 6 -23.27 -13.83 -32.19
CA LYS A 6 -23.51 -14.10 -30.76
C LYS A 6 -22.40 -14.93 -30.13
N THR A 7 -21.83 -15.82 -30.88
CA THR A 7 -20.74 -16.66 -30.38
C THR A 7 -19.47 -15.85 -30.12
N ILE A 8 -19.20 -14.87 -30.94
CA ILE A 8 -18.02 -14.02 -30.82
C ILE A 8 -18.09 -13.19 -29.56
N ILE A 9 -19.25 -12.67 -29.23
CA ILE A 9 -19.43 -11.81 -28.04
C ILE A 9 -19.17 -12.59 -26.77
N ALA A 10 -19.61 -13.82 -26.69
CA ALA A 10 -19.40 -14.66 -25.52
C ALA A 10 -17.91 -14.93 -25.27
N GLY A 11 -17.13 -15.12 -26.32
CA GLY A 11 -15.69 -15.31 -26.17
C GLY A 11 -14.96 -14.11 -25.65
N MET A 12 -15.38 -12.92 -26.03
CA MET A 12 -14.73 -11.69 -25.57
C MET A 12 -14.97 -11.43 -24.08
N ILE A 13 -16.14 -11.76 -23.57
CA ILE A 13 -16.43 -11.61 -22.15
C ILE A 13 -15.55 -12.51 -21.29
N ALA A 14 -15.33 -13.74 -21.72
CA ALA A 14 -14.48 -14.68 -21.00
C ALA A 14 -13.02 -14.19 -20.91
N LEU A 15 -12.51 -13.58 -21.96
CA LEU A 15 -11.15 -13.03 -21.95
C LEU A 15 -10.99 -11.86 -20.97
N ALA A 16 -12.00 -11.02 -20.84
CA ALA A 16 -11.94 -9.88 -19.94
C ALA A 16 -11.80 -10.32 -18.48
N ILE A 17 -12.41 -11.42 -18.09
CA ILE A 17 -12.36 -11.93 -16.72
C ILE A 17 -10.97 -12.47 -16.37
N SER A 18 -10.25 -13.01 -17.33
CA SER A 18 -8.96 -13.66 -17.07
C SER A 18 -7.82 -12.69 -16.77
N HIS A 19 -8.05 -11.37 -16.87
CA HIS A 19 -7.02 -10.37 -16.67
C HIS A 19 -7.03 -9.71 -15.31
N THR A 20 -7.82 -10.19 -14.36
CA THR A 20 -7.84 -9.65 -13.01
C THR A 20 -6.69 -10.26 -12.22
N ALA A 21 -5.51 -9.71 -12.37
CA ALA A 21 -4.38 -10.06 -11.52
C ALA A 21 -4.47 -9.22 -10.24
N MET A 22 -4.27 -9.86 -9.09
CA MET A 22 -4.22 -9.17 -7.81
C MET A 22 -2.80 -8.68 -7.57
N ALA A 23 -2.66 -7.39 -7.28
CA ALA A 23 -1.39 -6.82 -6.87
C ALA A 23 -1.12 -7.17 -5.40
N ASP A 24 0.13 -7.39 -5.06
CA ASP A 24 0.55 -7.62 -3.68
C ASP A 24 0.83 -6.30 -2.98
N ASP A 25 0.65 -6.28 -1.67
CA ASP A 25 1.02 -5.14 -0.85
C ASP A 25 2.49 -5.23 -0.45
N ILE A 26 3.18 -4.10 -0.50
CA ILE A 26 4.54 -3.98 0.00
C ILE A 26 4.47 -3.31 1.36
N LYS A 27 4.79 -4.03 2.41
CA LYS A 27 4.75 -3.52 3.77
C LYS A 27 6.05 -2.79 4.09
N VAL A 28 5.92 -1.56 4.58
CA VAL A 28 7.04 -0.72 4.99
C VAL A 28 6.87 -0.37 6.46
N ALA A 29 7.84 -0.72 7.28
CA ALA A 29 7.84 -0.35 8.68
C ALA A 29 8.22 1.12 8.82
N VAL A 30 7.40 1.88 9.55
CA VAL A 30 7.69 3.26 9.90
C VAL A 30 7.83 3.31 11.42
N VAL A 31 9.02 3.56 11.89
CA VAL A 31 9.36 3.49 13.33
C VAL A 31 9.74 4.88 13.81
N GLY A 32 9.12 5.31 14.89
CA GLY A 32 9.42 6.60 15.47
C GLY A 32 8.70 6.80 16.80
N ALA A 33 8.82 7.99 17.38
CA ALA A 33 8.21 8.29 18.67
C ALA A 33 6.75 8.72 18.49
N MET A 34 5.82 7.86 18.90
CA MET A 34 4.39 8.19 18.97
C MET A 34 4.03 8.64 20.39
N SER A 35 4.90 8.38 21.35
CA SER A 35 4.74 8.74 22.76
C SER A 35 6.06 9.24 23.32
N GLY A 36 6.02 9.79 24.55
CA GLY A 36 7.21 10.28 25.23
C GLY A 36 7.58 11.72 24.89
N PRO A 37 8.79 12.16 25.33
CA PRO A 37 9.15 13.59 25.30
C PRO A 37 9.27 14.20 23.91
N ILE A 38 9.51 13.40 22.88
CA ILE A 38 9.69 13.92 21.52
C ILE A 38 8.58 13.49 20.56
N ALA A 39 7.41 13.13 21.11
CA ALA A 39 6.28 12.67 20.29
C ALA A 39 5.88 13.68 19.21
N GLN A 40 6.02 14.96 19.46
CA GLN A 40 5.70 15.99 18.46
C GLN A 40 6.60 15.86 17.21
N TRP A 41 7.84 15.47 17.38
CA TRP A 41 8.75 15.22 16.25
C TRP A 41 8.37 13.93 15.51
N GLY A 42 7.96 12.92 16.27
CA GLY A 42 7.45 11.69 15.71
C GLY A 42 6.20 11.90 14.87
N ASP A 43 5.29 12.78 15.33
CA ASP A 43 4.11 13.13 14.55
C ASP A 43 4.47 13.70 13.18
N MET A 44 5.47 14.55 13.13
CA MET A 44 5.94 15.12 11.86
C MET A 44 6.50 14.04 10.94
N GLU A 45 7.26 13.11 11.49
CA GLU A 45 7.82 11.99 10.76
C GLU A 45 6.73 11.10 10.19
N PHE A 46 5.77 10.68 11.02
CA PHE A 46 4.68 9.82 10.59
C PHE A 46 3.79 10.49 9.56
N ASN A 47 3.50 11.77 9.74
CA ASN A 47 2.71 12.52 8.77
C ASN A 47 3.40 12.59 7.41
N GLY A 48 4.72 12.80 7.41
CA GLY A 48 5.50 12.79 6.19
C GLY A 48 5.50 11.44 5.50
N ALA A 49 5.70 10.39 6.26
CA ALA A 49 5.68 9.02 5.72
C ALA A 49 4.31 8.65 5.16
N ARG A 50 3.25 8.98 5.88
CA ARG A 50 1.88 8.71 5.41
C ARG A 50 1.59 9.44 4.10
N GLN A 51 2.01 10.69 4.00
CA GLN A 51 1.81 11.46 2.78
C GLN A 51 2.60 10.90 1.61
N ALA A 52 3.84 10.51 1.84
CA ALA A 52 4.68 9.90 0.81
C ALA A 52 4.08 8.59 0.28
N ILE A 53 3.60 7.75 1.18
CA ILE A 53 2.95 6.48 0.82
C ILE A 53 1.68 6.74 0.00
N LYS A 54 0.89 7.71 0.43
CA LYS A 54 -0.33 8.09 -0.28
C LYS A 54 -0.01 8.57 -1.70
N ASP A 55 1.00 9.40 -1.84
CA ASP A 55 1.39 9.94 -3.15
C ASP A 55 1.90 8.85 -4.09
N ILE A 56 2.72 7.94 -3.58
CA ILE A 56 3.24 6.82 -4.37
C ILE A 56 2.09 5.93 -4.83
N ASN A 57 1.16 5.62 -3.92
CA ASN A 57 0.02 4.77 -4.26
C ASN A 57 -0.92 5.44 -5.25
N ALA A 58 -1.06 6.76 -5.19
CA ALA A 58 -1.88 7.51 -6.14
C ALA A 58 -1.31 7.45 -7.56
N LYS A 59 0.00 7.25 -7.68
CA LYS A 59 0.68 7.11 -8.98
C LYS A 59 0.76 5.67 -9.47
N GLY A 60 0.10 4.75 -8.78
CA GLY A 60 0.08 3.34 -9.18
C GLY A 60 0.94 2.42 -8.33
N GLY A 61 1.54 2.93 -7.26
CA GLY A 61 2.40 2.15 -6.39
C GLY A 61 3.78 1.90 -6.99
N ILE A 62 4.39 0.81 -6.57
CA ILE A 62 5.69 0.38 -7.08
C ILE A 62 5.46 -0.85 -7.94
N LYS A 63 5.67 -0.72 -9.24
CA LYS A 63 5.42 -1.79 -10.21
C LYS A 63 4.00 -2.37 -10.09
N GLY A 64 3.03 -1.51 -9.78
CA GLY A 64 1.64 -1.92 -9.62
C GLY A 64 1.25 -2.39 -8.23
N ASP A 65 2.20 -2.53 -7.32
CA ASP A 65 1.95 -2.96 -5.94
C ASP A 65 1.82 -1.74 -5.03
N LYS A 66 0.87 -1.81 -4.10
CA LYS A 66 0.64 -0.70 -3.16
C LYS A 66 1.58 -0.80 -1.97
N LEU A 67 2.04 0.37 -1.51
CA LEU A 67 2.74 0.47 -0.24
C LEU A 67 1.75 0.52 0.91
N VAL A 68 2.05 -0.24 1.96
CA VAL A 68 1.29 -0.22 3.22
C VAL A 68 2.25 0.12 4.34
N GLY A 69 2.02 1.24 5.01
CA GLY A 69 2.82 1.65 6.16
C GLY A 69 2.37 0.92 7.41
N VAL A 70 3.29 0.28 8.10
CA VAL A 70 3.04 -0.34 9.41
C VAL A 70 3.81 0.49 10.43
N GLU A 71 3.08 1.13 11.33
CA GLU A 71 3.66 2.11 12.25
C GLU A 71 3.95 1.48 13.60
N TYR A 72 5.13 1.80 14.12
CA TYR A 72 5.59 1.30 15.42
C TYR A 72 6.10 2.47 16.27
N ASP A 73 5.74 2.45 17.54
CA ASP A 73 6.18 3.45 18.52
C ASP A 73 7.42 2.96 19.26
N ASP A 74 8.54 3.64 19.09
CA ASP A 74 9.75 3.38 19.87
C ASP A 74 9.93 4.31 21.05
N ALA A 75 9.07 5.31 21.20
CA ALA A 75 9.13 6.32 22.26
C ALA A 75 10.50 7.00 22.42
N CYS A 76 11.36 6.91 21.41
CA CYS A 76 12.76 7.34 21.48
C CYS A 76 13.50 6.67 22.64
N ASP A 77 13.17 5.43 22.92
CA ASP A 77 13.74 4.64 24.00
C ASP A 77 14.44 3.40 23.42
N PRO A 78 15.73 3.19 23.76
CA PRO A 78 16.46 2.06 23.20
C PRO A 78 15.84 0.70 23.47
N LYS A 79 15.25 0.51 24.63
CA LYS A 79 14.60 -0.77 24.96
C LYS A 79 13.37 -1.02 24.08
N GLN A 80 12.58 0.03 23.88
CA GLN A 80 11.39 -0.07 23.07
C GLN A 80 11.74 -0.22 21.59
N ALA A 81 12.78 0.47 21.15
CA ALA A 81 13.26 0.36 19.77
C ALA A 81 13.70 -1.07 19.42
N VAL A 82 14.31 -1.77 20.35
CA VAL A 82 14.71 -3.16 20.14
C VAL A 82 13.50 -4.09 20.11
N ALA A 83 12.43 -3.74 20.80
CA ALA A 83 11.23 -4.58 20.90
C ALA A 83 10.33 -4.48 19.68
N VAL A 84 10.42 -3.41 18.92
CA VAL A 84 9.60 -3.23 17.72
C VAL A 84 10.37 -3.62 16.46
#